data_7598d7f05ffd0d1abd208178bc128ec3
#
_entry.id   7598d7f05ffd0d1abd208178bc128ec3
#
_cell.length_a   1.000
_cell.length_b   1.000
_cell.length_c   1.000
_cell.angle_alpha   90.00
_cell.angle_beta   90.00
_cell.angle_gamma   90.00
#
_symmetry.space_group_name_H-M   'P 1'
#
loop_
_entity.id
_entity.type
_entity.pdbx_description
1 polymer ?
#
loop_
_entity_poly.entity_id
_entity_poly.type
_entity_poly.pdbx_seq_one_letter_code
_entity_poly.pdbx_strand_id
1 'polypeptide(L)'
;DKFKHKKHKISAKLNFSKNNIKINFKNLIDSEKVLKINIPGLKQKLEINFDKQSTLKKLSGDLKLNIFNSILLLNFKGKDDFEISKSYLRNKYLNSKIDGKISFKNPFNFNVNLDINQINFRKLYKNYANIKNPKISKKINGTMNVKIKSLETLFGKLKDTQMKLNFQNGDLKITDINAKLPFES
;
A
#
# COMPACT_ATOMS: atom_id res chain seq x y z
N ASP A 1 15.66 40.49 -14.57
CA ASP A 1 14.45 39.68 -14.78
C ASP A 1 14.02 39.01 -13.48
N LYS A 2 13.04 39.62 -12.80
CA LYS A 2 12.44 39.03 -11.62
C LYS A 2 11.44 37.96 -12.07
N PHE A 3 11.87 36.73 -12.28
CA PHE A 3 10.96 35.60 -12.35
C PHE A 3 10.27 35.45 -10.99
N LYS A 4 9.05 35.99 -10.88
CA LYS A 4 8.16 35.74 -9.75
C LYS A 4 7.83 34.24 -9.72
N HIS A 5 8.47 33.53 -8.83
CA HIS A 5 8.20 32.13 -8.55
C HIS A 5 6.73 31.97 -8.08
N LYS A 6 5.86 31.47 -8.95
CA LYS A 6 4.44 31.29 -8.64
C LYS A 6 4.25 30.04 -7.77
N LYS A 7 3.78 30.24 -6.55
CA LYS A 7 3.25 29.16 -5.71
C LYS A 7 1.91 28.72 -6.27
N HIS A 8 1.77 27.46 -6.67
CA HIS A 8 0.50 26.94 -7.13
C HIS A 8 -0.18 26.14 -6.01
N LYS A 9 -1.39 26.52 -5.67
CA LYS A 9 -2.27 25.78 -4.77
C LYS A 9 -3.58 25.53 -5.50
N ILE A 10 -3.92 24.25 -5.69
CA ILE A 10 -5.17 23.82 -6.30
C ILE A 10 -5.96 23.08 -5.23
N SER A 11 -7.23 23.45 -5.05
CA SER A 11 -8.15 22.77 -4.15
C SER A 11 -9.43 22.44 -4.90
N ALA A 12 -9.88 21.19 -4.81
CA ALA A 12 -11.14 20.72 -5.38
C ALA A 12 -11.96 19.99 -4.33
N LYS A 13 -13.29 20.12 -4.41
CA LYS A 13 -14.25 19.33 -3.64
C LYS A 13 -15.12 18.58 -4.63
N LEU A 14 -15.20 17.27 -4.49
CA LEU A 14 -16.00 16.39 -5.33
C LEU A 14 -16.96 15.60 -4.44
N ASN A 15 -18.17 15.38 -4.94
CA ASN A 15 -19.14 14.49 -4.30
C ASN A 15 -19.23 13.22 -5.13
N PHE A 16 -18.87 12.09 -4.53
CA PHE A 16 -18.93 10.80 -5.18
C PHE A 16 -19.58 9.76 -4.25
N SER A 17 -20.65 9.13 -4.70
CA SER A 17 -21.33 8.06 -3.95
C SER A 17 -21.63 8.44 -2.48
N LYS A 18 -22.26 9.61 -2.25
CA LYS A 18 -22.57 10.19 -0.93
C LYS A 18 -21.35 10.57 -0.08
N ASN A 19 -20.14 10.51 -0.61
CA ASN A 19 -18.92 10.91 0.08
C ASN A 19 -18.36 12.22 -0.48
N ASN A 20 -17.98 13.12 0.40
CA ASN A 20 -17.27 14.36 0.06
C ASN A 20 -15.78 14.04 -0.06
N ILE A 21 -15.20 14.23 -1.23
CA ILE A 21 -13.77 14.07 -1.50
C ILE A 21 -13.14 15.45 -1.54
N LYS A 22 -12.15 15.70 -0.70
CA LYS A 22 -11.36 16.94 -0.69
C LYS A 22 -9.99 16.65 -1.26
N ILE A 23 -9.63 17.34 -2.35
CA ILE A 23 -8.33 17.23 -3.02
C ILE A 23 -7.60 18.55 -2.84
N ASN A 24 -6.37 18.50 -2.35
CA ASN A 24 -5.49 19.66 -2.22
C ASN A 24 -4.13 19.32 -2.83
N PHE A 25 -3.71 20.12 -3.80
CA PHE A 25 -2.37 20.05 -4.36
C PHE A 25 -1.63 21.36 -4.06
N LYS A 26 -0.42 21.24 -3.54
CA LYS A 26 0.50 22.35 -3.30
C LYS A 26 1.79 22.08 -4.06
N ASN A 27 2.21 23.06 -4.83
CA ASN A 27 3.52 23.09 -5.47
C ASN A 27 4.22 24.38 -5.02
N LEU A 28 5.18 24.26 -4.15
CA LEU A 28 6.00 25.36 -3.65
C LEU A 28 7.37 25.25 -4.31
N ILE A 29 7.85 26.31 -4.93
CA ILE A 29 8.96 26.28 -5.90
C ILE A 29 10.29 25.77 -5.35
N ASP A 30 10.59 26.02 -4.09
CA ASP A 30 11.80 25.53 -3.43
C ASP A 30 11.48 24.50 -2.33
N SER A 31 10.29 23.95 -2.33
CA SER A 31 9.82 23.04 -1.32
C SER A 31 9.00 21.90 -1.92
N GLU A 32 8.57 21.02 -1.09
CA GLU A 32 7.84 19.80 -1.40
C GLU A 32 6.58 20.04 -2.24
N LYS A 33 6.40 19.23 -3.28
CA LYS A 33 5.13 19.08 -3.99
C LYS A 33 4.27 18.09 -3.21
N VAL A 34 3.12 18.52 -2.73
CA VAL A 34 2.26 17.69 -1.87
C VAL A 34 0.86 17.56 -2.47
N LEU A 35 0.40 16.32 -2.63
CA LEU A 35 -0.99 16.00 -2.97
C LEU A 35 -1.68 15.37 -1.75
N LYS A 36 -2.80 15.95 -1.32
CA LYS A 36 -3.63 15.41 -0.23
C LYS A 36 -5.03 15.13 -0.73
N ILE A 37 -5.50 13.91 -0.51
CA ILE A 37 -6.88 13.49 -0.76
C ILE A 37 -7.48 13.04 0.56
N ASN A 38 -8.61 13.62 0.94
CA ASN A 38 -9.32 13.28 2.16
C ASN A 38 -10.78 12.93 1.86
N ILE A 39 -11.22 11.79 2.37
CA ILE A 39 -12.61 11.30 2.28
C ILE A 39 -13.14 11.16 3.72
N PRO A 40 -13.67 12.25 4.33
CA PRO A 40 -14.04 12.27 5.75
C PRO A 40 -15.06 11.20 6.11
N GLY A 41 -16.06 10.95 5.28
CA GLY A 41 -17.11 9.96 5.51
C GLY A 41 -16.59 8.53 5.62
N LEU A 42 -15.45 8.21 4.98
CA LEU A 42 -14.79 6.92 5.05
C LEU A 42 -13.59 6.91 6.01
N LYS A 43 -13.29 8.03 6.67
CA LYS A 43 -12.08 8.22 7.51
C LYS A 43 -10.79 7.83 6.76
N GLN A 44 -10.74 8.09 5.44
CA GLN A 44 -9.60 7.78 4.59
C GLN A 44 -8.84 9.04 4.24
N LYS A 45 -7.51 8.96 4.27
CA LYS A 45 -6.62 10.06 3.93
C LYS A 45 -5.44 9.52 3.16
N LEU A 46 -5.23 10.07 1.95
CA LEU A 46 -4.03 9.86 1.14
C LEU A 46 -3.22 11.15 1.14
N GLU A 47 -1.92 11.03 1.36
CA GLU A 47 -0.96 12.11 1.24
C GLU A 47 0.23 11.61 0.41
N ILE A 48 0.59 12.35 -0.63
CA ILE A 48 1.77 12.07 -1.46
C ILE A 48 2.69 13.28 -1.37
N ASN A 49 3.90 13.06 -0.87
CA ASN A 49 4.97 14.04 -0.83
C ASN A 49 5.98 13.65 -1.92
N PHE A 50 6.12 14.51 -2.93
CA PHE A 50 7.09 14.28 -4.00
C PHE A 50 8.44 14.89 -3.62
N ASP A 51 9.52 14.20 -3.94
CA ASP A 51 10.86 14.72 -3.76
C ASP A 51 11.11 16.00 -4.58
N LYS A 52 12.00 16.85 -4.12
CA LYS A 52 12.36 18.08 -4.84
C LYS A 52 12.82 17.82 -6.29
N GLN A 53 13.54 16.73 -6.51
CA GLN A 53 14.04 16.31 -7.81
C GLN A 53 13.00 15.55 -8.67
N SER A 54 11.79 15.33 -8.14
CA SER A 54 10.73 14.63 -8.86
C SER A 54 10.26 15.42 -10.07
N THR A 55 10.23 14.78 -11.23
CA THR A 55 9.78 15.32 -12.52
C THR A 55 8.69 14.44 -13.11
N LEU A 56 7.96 14.92 -14.12
CA LEU A 56 6.97 14.08 -14.85
C LEU A 56 7.60 12.87 -15.55
N LYS A 57 8.91 12.93 -15.86
CA LYS A 57 9.65 11.81 -16.48
C LYS A 57 10.15 10.80 -15.44
N LYS A 58 10.29 11.21 -14.17
CA LYS A 58 10.78 10.35 -13.08
C LYS A 58 10.19 10.84 -11.76
N LEU A 59 9.13 10.20 -11.33
CA LEU A 59 8.47 10.49 -10.06
C LEU A 59 9.21 9.79 -8.92
N SER A 60 9.38 10.47 -7.80
CA SER A 60 9.86 9.89 -6.55
C SER A 60 9.24 10.61 -5.36
N GLY A 61 9.12 9.91 -4.25
CA GLY A 61 8.53 10.48 -3.04
C GLY A 61 7.94 9.42 -2.12
N ASP A 62 7.14 9.89 -1.17
CA ASP A 62 6.43 9.08 -0.20
C ASP A 62 4.92 9.21 -0.37
N LEU A 63 4.23 8.06 -0.36
CA LEU A 63 2.79 7.96 -0.31
C LEU A 63 2.37 7.44 1.06
N LYS A 64 1.55 8.19 1.79
CA LYS A 64 0.96 7.78 3.06
C LYS A 64 -0.54 7.62 2.90
N LEU A 65 -1.04 6.42 3.12
CA LEU A 65 -2.47 6.11 3.09
C LEU A 65 -2.93 5.64 4.45
N ASN A 66 -3.92 6.35 5.02
CA ASN A 66 -4.63 5.93 6.21
C ASN A 66 -5.97 5.34 5.79
N ILE A 67 -6.21 4.06 6.11
CA ILE A 67 -7.42 3.33 5.75
C ILE A 67 -7.72 2.26 6.81
N PHE A 68 -8.97 2.16 7.29
CA PHE A 68 -9.42 1.14 8.24
C PHE A 68 -8.50 0.93 9.45
N ASN A 69 -8.06 2.03 10.09
CA ASN A 69 -7.11 2.00 11.23
C ASN A 69 -5.73 1.41 10.88
N SER A 70 -5.41 1.37 9.59
CA SER A 70 -4.10 0.96 9.09
C SER A 70 -3.39 2.14 8.45
N ILE A 71 -2.06 2.13 8.52
CA ILE A 71 -1.19 3.10 7.87
C ILE A 71 -0.33 2.33 6.87
N LEU A 72 -0.51 2.65 5.60
CA LEU A 72 0.40 2.25 4.53
C LEU A 72 1.32 3.43 4.21
N LEU A 73 2.61 3.21 4.25
CA LEU A 73 3.62 4.14 3.74
C LEU A 73 4.38 3.44 2.63
N LEU A 74 4.41 4.06 1.45
CA LEU A 74 5.17 3.59 0.31
C LEU A 74 6.18 4.67 -0.10
N ASN A 75 7.46 4.35 -0.04
CA ASN A 75 8.51 5.13 -0.71
C ASN A 75 8.63 4.60 -2.13
N PHE A 76 8.50 5.47 -3.12
CA PHE A 76 8.40 5.08 -4.52
C PHE A 76 9.35 5.89 -5.41
N LYS A 77 9.83 5.24 -6.48
CA LYS A 77 10.65 5.89 -7.52
C LYS A 77 10.42 5.20 -8.85
N GLY A 78 10.06 5.97 -9.88
CA GLY A 78 9.82 5.42 -11.21
C GLY A 78 9.11 6.40 -12.13
N LYS A 79 8.56 5.87 -13.24
CA LYS A 79 7.68 6.59 -14.16
C LYS A 79 6.42 5.78 -14.40
N ASP A 80 6.51 4.74 -15.20
CA ASP A 80 5.42 3.82 -15.49
C ASP A 80 5.51 2.58 -14.59
N ASP A 81 6.74 2.18 -14.26
CA ASP A 81 7.10 1.13 -13.32
C ASP A 81 7.77 1.77 -12.12
N PHE A 82 7.23 1.51 -10.95
CA PHE A 82 7.69 2.09 -9.69
C PHE A 82 8.41 1.05 -8.85
N GLU A 83 9.62 1.36 -8.45
CA GLU A 83 10.34 0.66 -7.42
C GLU A 83 9.84 1.12 -6.05
N ILE A 84 9.46 0.17 -5.21
CA ILE A 84 8.98 0.38 -3.85
C ILE A 84 10.07 -0.09 -2.88
N SER A 85 10.48 0.78 -1.97
CA SER A 85 11.51 0.48 -0.99
C SER A 85 11.20 1.14 0.36
N LYS A 86 11.81 0.68 1.45
CA LYS A 86 11.65 1.29 2.79
C LYS A 86 10.20 1.55 3.19
N SER A 87 9.30 0.73 2.70
CA SER A 87 7.85 0.87 2.83
C SER A 87 7.31 -0.05 3.92
N TYR A 88 6.12 0.27 4.44
CA TYR A 88 5.49 -0.56 5.46
C TYR A 88 3.97 -0.44 5.46
N LEU A 89 3.32 -1.50 5.97
CA LEU A 89 1.91 -1.51 6.35
C LEU A 89 1.81 -1.82 7.84
N ARG A 90 1.14 -0.97 8.61
CA ARG A 90 0.99 -1.11 10.05
C ARG A 90 -0.44 -0.90 10.50
N ASN A 91 -0.88 -1.74 11.42
CA ASN A 91 -2.08 -1.54 12.22
C ASN A 91 -1.90 -2.19 13.60
N LYS A 92 -2.96 -2.26 14.40
CA LYS A 92 -2.93 -2.88 15.74
C LYS A 92 -2.47 -4.37 15.73
N TYR A 93 -2.67 -5.08 14.60
CA TYR A 93 -2.45 -6.53 14.51
C TYR A 93 -1.35 -6.93 13.55
N LEU A 94 -0.83 -6.00 12.78
CA LEU A 94 0.11 -6.24 11.70
C LEU A 94 1.18 -5.17 11.68
N ASN A 95 2.44 -5.59 11.59
CA ASN A 95 3.58 -4.73 11.31
C ASN A 95 4.43 -5.41 10.25
N SER A 96 4.50 -4.82 9.06
CA SER A 96 5.17 -5.40 7.92
C SER A 96 6.09 -4.40 7.22
N LYS A 97 7.12 -4.91 6.56
CA LYS A 97 7.91 -4.18 5.57
C LYS A 97 7.47 -4.58 4.18
N ILE A 98 7.56 -3.66 3.24
CA ILE A 98 7.15 -3.84 1.86
C ILE A 98 8.27 -3.34 0.96
N ASP A 99 8.66 -4.13 -0.02
CA ASP A 99 9.54 -3.74 -1.12
C ASP A 99 9.13 -4.46 -2.41
N GLY A 100 9.62 -3.98 -3.55
CA GLY A 100 9.34 -4.60 -4.84
C GLY A 100 9.09 -3.61 -5.96
N LYS A 101 8.29 -4.03 -6.93
CA LYS A 101 7.96 -3.22 -8.10
C LYS A 101 6.46 -3.23 -8.37
N ILE A 102 5.93 -2.07 -8.79
CA ILE A 102 4.52 -1.88 -9.16
C ILE A 102 4.48 -1.19 -10.52
N SER A 103 3.69 -1.73 -11.44
CA SER A 103 3.42 -1.13 -12.74
C SER A 103 1.96 -0.68 -12.85
N PHE A 104 1.76 0.59 -13.16
CA PHE A 104 0.42 1.15 -13.40
C PHE A 104 -0.04 1.03 -14.86
N LYS A 105 0.72 0.32 -15.69
CA LYS A 105 0.28 -0.03 -17.05
C LYS A 105 -0.98 -0.89 -17.00
N ASN A 106 -1.73 -0.93 -18.07
CA ASN A 106 -2.90 -1.80 -18.18
C ASN A 106 -2.49 -3.14 -18.84
N PRO A 107 -2.63 -4.29 -18.17
CA PRO A 107 -3.15 -4.49 -16.82
C PRO A 107 -2.18 -4.01 -15.73
N PHE A 108 -2.72 -3.61 -14.58
CA PHE A 108 -1.93 -3.30 -13.39
C PHE A 108 -1.14 -4.55 -12.96
N ASN A 109 0.16 -4.38 -12.75
CA ASN A 109 1.04 -5.49 -12.40
C ASN A 109 1.93 -5.15 -11.19
N PHE A 110 2.24 -6.15 -10.39
CA PHE A 110 3.13 -5.97 -9.25
C PHE A 110 3.97 -7.22 -8.97
N ASN A 111 5.14 -7.00 -8.41
CA ASN A 111 5.99 -8.05 -7.83
C ASN A 111 6.55 -7.49 -6.52
N VAL A 112 5.95 -7.87 -5.40
CA VAL A 112 6.26 -7.30 -4.10
C VAL A 112 6.60 -8.38 -3.08
N ASN A 113 7.48 -8.02 -2.15
CA ASN A 113 7.81 -8.80 -0.98
C ASN A 113 7.15 -8.15 0.23
N LEU A 114 6.59 -8.96 1.10
CA LEU A 114 5.94 -8.56 2.33
C LEU A 114 6.55 -9.32 3.51
N ASP A 115 7.40 -8.64 4.27
CA ASP A 115 8.01 -9.19 5.47
C ASP A 115 7.23 -8.77 6.71
N ILE A 116 6.63 -9.74 7.40
CA ILE A 116 5.77 -9.55 8.56
C ILE A 116 6.48 -10.08 9.80
N ASN A 117 6.76 -9.21 10.78
CA ASN A 117 7.36 -9.65 12.03
C ASN A 117 6.39 -10.52 12.85
N GLN A 118 5.17 -10.04 13.00
CA GLN A 118 4.14 -10.72 13.76
C GLN A 118 2.76 -10.39 13.21
N ILE A 119 1.91 -11.41 13.11
CA ILE A 119 0.51 -11.26 12.76
C ILE A 119 -0.34 -12.16 13.66
N ASN A 120 -1.41 -11.59 14.22
CA ASN A 120 -2.44 -12.34 14.90
C ASN A 120 -3.62 -12.57 13.94
N PHE A 121 -3.57 -13.68 13.22
CA PHE A 121 -4.58 -14.01 12.21
C PHE A 121 -5.97 -14.18 12.83
N ARG A 122 -6.07 -14.75 14.02
CA ARG A 122 -7.35 -14.92 14.75
C ARG A 122 -8.05 -13.58 14.97
N LYS A 123 -7.29 -12.55 15.42
CA LYS A 123 -7.84 -11.20 15.63
C LYS A 123 -8.16 -10.49 14.32
N LEU A 124 -7.31 -10.64 13.30
CA LEU A 124 -7.58 -10.12 11.97
C LEU A 124 -8.87 -10.73 11.40
N TYR A 125 -8.98 -12.04 11.39
CA TYR A 125 -10.15 -12.73 10.86
C TYR A 125 -11.45 -12.26 11.53
N LYS A 126 -11.49 -12.17 12.86
CA LYS A 126 -12.67 -11.67 13.59
C LYS A 126 -13.09 -10.27 13.16
N ASN A 127 -12.15 -9.39 12.83
CA ASN A 127 -12.44 -8.01 12.45
C ASN A 127 -12.83 -7.84 10.96
N TYR A 128 -12.40 -8.74 10.10
CA TYR A 128 -12.57 -8.63 8.65
C TYR A 128 -13.44 -9.73 8.03
N ALA A 129 -13.85 -10.74 8.80
CA ALA A 129 -14.70 -11.85 8.32
C ALA A 129 -16.04 -11.40 7.72
N ASN A 130 -16.54 -10.24 8.14
CA ASN A 130 -17.78 -9.66 7.63
C ASN A 130 -17.63 -8.89 6.30
N ILE A 131 -16.40 -8.72 5.81
CA ILE A 131 -16.17 -8.16 4.49
C ILE A 131 -16.54 -9.25 3.49
N LYS A 132 -17.73 -9.15 2.89
CA LYS A 132 -18.16 -10.02 1.78
C LYS A 132 -17.04 -10.07 0.74
N ASN A 133 -16.68 -11.28 0.32
CA ASN A 133 -15.57 -11.61 -0.58
C ASN A 133 -15.26 -10.50 -1.58
N PRO A 134 -14.16 -9.76 -1.41
CA PRO A 134 -13.80 -8.72 -2.37
C PRO A 134 -13.45 -9.41 -3.68
N LYS A 135 -14.25 -9.18 -4.73
CA LYS A 135 -13.90 -9.65 -6.07
C LYS A 135 -12.60 -8.95 -6.50
N ILE A 136 -11.58 -9.74 -6.73
CA ILE A 136 -10.32 -9.24 -7.28
C ILE A 136 -10.59 -8.82 -8.73
N SER A 137 -10.14 -7.63 -9.10
CA SER A 137 -10.31 -7.15 -10.47
C SER A 137 -9.48 -8.00 -11.44
N LYS A 138 -10.09 -8.40 -12.57
CA LYS A 138 -9.38 -9.09 -13.65
C LYS A 138 -8.20 -8.28 -14.26
N LYS A 139 -8.14 -6.98 -13.97
CA LYS A 139 -7.05 -6.10 -14.41
C LYS A 139 -5.87 -6.08 -13.45
N ILE A 140 -5.91 -6.83 -12.36
CA ILE A 140 -4.84 -6.92 -11.37
C ILE A 140 -4.10 -8.23 -11.55
N ASN A 141 -2.83 -8.14 -11.90
CA ASN A 141 -1.92 -9.28 -12.02
C ASN A 141 -0.68 -9.04 -11.15
N GLY A 142 0.01 -10.11 -10.78
CA GLY A 142 1.28 -9.98 -10.08
C GLY A 142 1.54 -11.08 -9.08
N THR A 143 2.66 -10.94 -8.40
CA THR A 143 3.11 -11.87 -7.37
C THR A 143 3.40 -11.13 -6.08
N MET A 144 3.10 -11.79 -4.96
CA MET A 144 3.47 -11.32 -3.63
C MET A 144 4.14 -12.46 -2.87
N ASN A 145 5.41 -12.27 -2.50
CA ASN A 145 6.13 -13.18 -1.63
C ASN A 145 5.92 -12.71 -0.18
N VAL A 146 5.34 -13.55 0.64
CA VAL A 146 5.03 -13.22 2.04
C VAL A 146 5.91 -14.04 2.96
N LYS A 147 6.63 -13.36 3.85
CA LYS A 147 7.40 -13.98 4.93
C LYS A 147 6.84 -13.51 6.26
N ILE A 148 6.52 -14.45 7.17
CA ILE A 148 5.94 -14.16 8.47
C ILE A 148 6.80 -14.81 9.53
N LYS A 149 7.47 -14.03 10.35
CA LYS A 149 8.33 -14.53 11.43
C LYS A 149 7.51 -15.23 12.52
N SER A 150 6.33 -14.70 12.84
CA SER A 150 5.44 -15.28 13.85
C SER A 150 3.98 -15.11 13.42
N LEU A 151 3.31 -16.23 13.16
CA LEU A 151 1.90 -16.32 12.75
C LEU A 151 1.09 -17.00 13.86
N GLU A 152 0.20 -16.25 14.50
CA GLU A 152 -0.74 -16.78 15.47
C GLU A 152 -2.04 -17.18 14.76
N THR A 153 -2.34 -18.46 14.73
CA THR A 153 -3.51 -19.06 14.08
C THR A 153 -4.57 -19.50 15.10
N LEU A 154 -5.67 -20.07 14.63
CA LEU A 154 -6.68 -20.72 15.48
C LEU A 154 -6.15 -22.00 16.14
N PHE A 155 -5.18 -22.66 15.50
CA PHE A 155 -4.65 -23.96 15.91
C PHE A 155 -3.30 -23.87 16.63
N GLY A 156 -2.75 -22.69 16.80
CA GLY A 156 -1.47 -22.46 17.44
C GLY A 156 -0.61 -21.43 16.74
N LYS A 157 0.66 -21.38 17.13
CA LYS A 157 1.65 -20.44 16.61
C LYS A 157 2.57 -21.14 15.63
N LEU A 158 2.71 -20.58 14.44
CA LEU A 158 3.68 -20.98 13.44
C LEU A 158 4.84 -19.98 13.39
N LYS A 159 6.04 -20.48 13.06
CA LYS A 159 7.24 -19.64 12.88
C LYS A 159 7.71 -19.74 11.43
N ASP A 160 8.41 -18.68 11.00
CA ASP A 160 9.09 -18.60 9.70
C ASP A 160 8.21 -19.05 8.51
N THR A 161 6.93 -18.70 8.58
CA THR A 161 5.99 -19.03 7.50
C THR A 161 6.32 -18.25 6.24
N GLN A 162 6.42 -18.95 5.12
CA GLN A 162 6.62 -18.36 3.80
C GLN A 162 5.52 -18.83 2.86
N MET A 163 5.04 -17.93 2.01
CA MET A 163 4.06 -18.27 0.97
C MET A 163 4.19 -17.31 -0.21
N LYS A 164 3.80 -17.80 -1.38
CA LYS A 164 3.73 -17.00 -2.60
C LYS A 164 2.28 -16.89 -3.04
N LEU A 165 1.83 -15.67 -3.23
CA LEU A 165 0.49 -15.33 -3.72
C LEU A 165 0.61 -14.89 -5.17
N ASN A 166 -0.09 -15.59 -6.08
CA ASN A 166 -0.14 -15.24 -7.49
C ASN A 166 -1.53 -14.72 -7.84
N PHE A 167 -1.58 -13.51 -8.36
CA PHE A 167 -2.80 -12.83 -8.80
C PHE A 167 -2.81 -12.84 -10.32
N GLN A 168 -3.85 -13.41 -10.91
CA GLN A 168 -4.00 -13.46 -12.37
C GLN A 168 -5.46 -13.45 -12.77
N ASN A 169 -5.86 -12.48 -13.58
CA ASN A 169 -7.21 -12.39 -14.15
C ASN A 169 -8.37 -12.44 -13.12
N GLY A 170 -8.13 -11.94 -11.92
CA GLY A 170 -9.11 -11.95 -10.83
C GLY A 170 -9.05 -13.17 -9.92
N ASP A 171 -8.18 -14.14 -10.23
CA ASP A 171 -7.92 -15.30 -9.40
C ASP A 171 -6.73 -15.06 -8.46
N LEU A 172 -6.79 -15.67 -7.29
CA LEU A 172 -5.70 -15.73 -6.33
C LEU A 172 -5.30 -17.20 -6.12
N LYS A 173 -4.06 -17.53 -6.44
CA LYS A 173 -3.46 -18.81 -6.12
C LYS A 173 -2.41 -18.64 -5.04
N ILE A 174 -2.44 -19.50 -4.03
CA ILE A 174 -1.42 -19.57 -2.99
C ILE A 174 -0.53 -20.78 -3.31
N THR A 175 0.76 -20.54 -3.44
CA THR A 175 1.77 -21.57 -3.74
C THR A 175 2.94 -21.46 -2.77
N ASP A 176 3.78 -22.49 -2.76
CA ASP A 176 5.03 -22.50 -2.02
C ASP A 176 4.86 -22.19 -0.52
N ILE A 177 3.83 -22.79 0.11
CA ILE A 177 3.59 -22.62 1.53
C ILE A 177 4.58 -23.48 2.31
N ASN A 178 5.37 -22.80 3.16
CA ASN A 178 6.31 -23.43 4.08
C ASN A 178 6.19 -22.80 5.45
N ALA A 179 6.19 -23.59 6.53
CA ALA A 179 6.07 -23.09 7.89
C ALA A 179 6.76 -24.06 8.87
N LYS A 180 7.34 -23.50 9.94
CA LYS A 180 7.91 -24.26 11.04
C LYS A 180 6.94 -24.35 12.20
N LEU A 181 6.76 -25.53 12.74
CA LEU A 181 6.05 -25.74 13.99
C LEU A 181 6.91 -25.25 15.16
N PRO A 182 6.29 -24.82 16.27
CA PRO A 182 7.03 -24.27 17.42
C PRO A 182 7.94 -25.25 18.14
N PHE A 183 7.79 -26.57 17.85
CA PHE A 183 8.54 -27.65 18.51
C PHE A 183 9.71 -28.18 17.68
N GLU A 184 9.91 -27.68 16.46
CA GLU A 184 11.10 -27.98 15.66
C GLU A 184 12.20 -26.98 16.01
N SER A 185 13.17 -27.45 16.80
CA SER A 185 14.41 -26.74 17.17
C SER A 185 15.49 -26.93 16.08
#